data_8a37254f4a6a02d26a9abc5f3842fa10
#
_entry.id   8a37254f4a6a02d26a9abc5f3842fa10
#
_cell.length_a   1.000
_cell.length_b   1.000
_cell.length_c   1.000
_cell.angle_alpha   90.00
_cell.angle_beta   90.00
_cell.angle_gamma   90.00
#
_symmetry.space_group_name_H-M   'P 1'
#
loop_
_entity.id
_entity.type
_entity.pdbx_description
1 polymer ?
#
loop_
_entity_poly.entity_id
_entity_poly.type
_entity_poly.pdbx_seq_one_letter_code
_entity_poly.pdbx_strand_id
1 'polypeptide(L)'
;MAANVGVSTMVSSFRLTFVGFLDQRLSAELYVDAEAVADRAGLERFLEARADAVLPIMSADATLAGLPAEIFGARIGYTYRENWRFLDAVPAVWDEVEEGRAVIVNEQLSRRAGLRVGEMLALGPGLSLPVAGDFGDYGNPSGQAIVGEALFRQTFPGVEPSRYGVRTGDPQGLRRALTEAFDVPVARIIDQAALKAFSLSVFERTFSVTGALNVLTLAVAAFAILMSLLTLAAMRLPQMAPVWAMGTTQRRLAGLEILRTVLLAAITALLALPLGLAPAWVLLAIVNVEAFGWRCRYTCFLPNTPA
;
A
#
# COMPACT_ATOMS: atom_id res chain seq x y z
N MET A 1 -4.59 14.76 -21.73
CA MET A 1 -3.72 15.18 -20.61
C MET A 1 -4.34 14.91 -19.25
N ALA A 2 -5.54 15.43 -18.94
CA ALA A 2 -6.19 15.22 -17.64
C ALA A 2 -6.28 13.75 -17.20
N ALA A 3 -6.75 12.85 -18.06
CA ALA A 3 -6.85 11.42 -17.76
C ALA A 3 -5.49 10.80 -17.39
N ASN A 4 -4.42 11.16 -18.10
CA ASN A 4 -3.08 10.62 -17.86
C ASN A 4 -2.51 11.10 -16.50
N VAL A 5 -2.79 12.35 -16.12
CA VAL A 5 -2.43 12.87 -14.78
C VAL A 5 -3.18 12.09 -13.71
N GLY A 6 -4.49 11.89 -13.88
CA GLY A 6 -5.30 11.12 -12.94
C GLY A 6 -4.82 9.68 -12.76
N VAL A 7 -4.58 8.96 -13.86
CA VAL A 7 -4.09 7.57 -13.83
C VAL A 7 -2.69 7.49 -13.21
N SER A 8 -1.77 8.38 -13.58
CA SER A 8 -0.41 8.38 -13.00
C SER A 8 -0.44 8.66 -11.50
N THR A 9 -1.26 9.60 -11.04
CA THR A 9 -1.44 9.91 -9.61
C THR A 9 -2.02 8.70 -8.86
N MET A 10 -3.01 8.05 -9.43
CA MET A 10 -3.62 6.85 -8.85
C MET A 10 -2.60 5.72 -8.72
N VAL A 11 -1.88 5.37 -9.80
CA VAL A 11 -0.87 4.29 -9.80
C VAL A 11 0.25 4.58 -8.80
N SER A 12 0.73 5.83 -8.75
CA SER A 12 1.78 6.22 -7.80
C SER A 12 1.31 6.14 -6.35
N SER A 13 0.09 6.61 -6.05
CA SER A 13 -0.51 6.53 -4.72
C SER A 13 -0.71 5.07 -4.28
N PHE A 14 -1.17 4.21 -5.18
CA PHE A 14 -1.29 2.77 -4.94
C PHE A 14 0.07 2.14 -4.66
N ARG A 15 1.09 2.45 -5.46
CA ARG A 15 2.45 1.91 -5.29
C ARG A 15 3.02 2.28 -3.92
N LEU A 16 2.92 3.54 -3.53
CA LEU A 16 3.43 4.01 -2.23
C LEU A 16 2.70 3.35 -1.06
N THR A 17 1.37 3.22 -1.16
CA THR A 17 0.55 2.54 -0.16
C THR A 17 0.92 1.07 -0.06
N PHE A 18 1.09 0.40 -1.21
CA PHE A 18 1.46 -1.02 -1.28
C PHE A 18 2.86 -1.29 -0.72
N VAL A 19 3.85 -0.46 -1.06
CA VAL A 19 5.21 -0.57 -0.49
C VAL A 19 5.17 -0.38 1.03
N GLY A 20 4.48 0.64 1.52
CA GLY A 20 4.33 0.87 2.95
C GLY A 20 3.66 -0.29 3.69
N PHE A 21 2.67 -0.92 3.08
CA PHE A 21 2.02 -2.13 3.59
C PHE A 21 2.99 -3.33 3.64
N LEU A 22 3.73 -3.56 2.55
CA LEU A 22 4.74 -4.63 2.52
C LEU A 22 5.81 -4.43 3.60
N ASP A 23 6.27 -3.20 3.82
CA ASP A 23 7.25 -2.88 4.85
C ASP A 23 6.72 -3.18 6.26
N GLN A 24 5.45 -2.90 6.52
CA GLN A 24 4.80 -3.19 7.79
C GLN A 24 4.57 -4.69 8.01
N ARG A 25 4.09 -5.40 6.99
CA ARG A 25 3.75 -6.83 7.09
C ARG A 25 4.97 -7.74 7.03
N LEU A 26 5.97 -7.36 6.24
CA LEU A 26 7.21 -8.11 6.06
C LEU A 26 8.32 -7.48 6.92
N SER A 27 8.14 -7.47 8.23
CA SER A 27 9.08 -6.86 9.18
C SER A 27 10.21 -7.80 9.62
N ALA A 28 10.15 -9.09 9.27
CA ALA A 28 11.17 -10.09 9.55
C ALA A 28 11.94 -10.47 8.29
N GLU A 29 13.24 -10.77 8.40
CA GLU A 29 14.10 -11.13 7.27
C GLU A 29 13.76 -12.49 6.67
N LEU A 30 13.31 -13.44 7.50
CA LEU A 30 12.88 -14.77 7.08
C LEU A 30 11.48 -15.11 7.62
N TYR A 31 10.73 -15.86 6.83
CA TYR A 31 9.47 -16.47 7.25
C TYR A 31 9.59 -17.99 7.10
N VAL A 32 9.45 -18.70 8.20
CA VAL A 32 9.56 -20.16 8.28
C VAL A 32 8.17 -20.74 8.41
N ASP A 33 7.75 -21.55 7.44
CA ASP A 33 6.51 -22.31 7.51
C ASP A 33 6.72 -23.54 8.41
N ALA A 34 6.00 -23.59 9.52
CA ALA A 34 6.11 -24.63 10.55
C ALA A 34 4.99 -25.69 10.47
N GLU A 35 4.08 -25.63 9.49
CA GLU A 35 2.93 -26.53 9.42
C GLU A 35 3.34 -28.01 9.35
N ALA A 36 4.43 -28.31 8.65
CA ALA A 36 4.95 -29.68 8.50
C ALA A 36 5.99 -30.09 9.55
N VAL A 37 6.39 -29.18 10.46
CA VAL A 37 7.37 -29.48 11.50
C VAL A 37 6.67 -30.16 12.68
N ALA A 38 7.12 -31.38 13.00
CA ALA A 38 6.52 -32.16 14.09
C ALA A 38 6.83 -31.59 15.48
N ASP A 39 8.07 -31.11 15.69
CA ASP A 39 8.51 -30.48 16.94
C ASP A 39 8.58 -28.94 16.79
N ARG A 40 7.41 -28.30 16.83
CA ARG A 40 7.31 -26.83 16.73
C ARG A 40 7.91 -26.13 17.95
N ALA A 41 7.78 -26.72 19.12
CA ALA A 41 8.37 -26.17 20.33
C ALA A 41 9.91 -26.23 20.31
N GLY A 42 10.47 -27.30 19.75
CA GLY A 42 11.91 -27.40 19.48
C GLY A 42 12.38 -26.41 18.44
N LEU A 43 11.61 -26.22 17.37
CA LEU A 43 11.88 -25.22 16.34
C LEU A 43 11.89 -23.81 16.94
N GLU A 44 10.89 -23.44 17.73
CA GLU A 44 10.80 -22.13 18.36
C GLU A 44 12.01 -21.84 19.24
N ARG A 45 12.38 -22.76 20.13
CA ARG A 45 13.58 -22.66 20.96
C ARG A 45 14.88 -22.56 20.16
N PHE A 46 14.95 -23.30 19.05
CA PHE A 46 16.11 -23.24 18.15
C PHE A 46 16.25 -21.87 17.48
N LEU A 47 15.11 -21.28 17.05
CA LEU A 47 15.05 -19.93 16.48
C LEU A 47 15.41 -18.88 17.50
N GLU A 48 14.84 -18.94 18.72
CA GLU A 48 15.13 -18.00 19.81
C GLU A 48 16.61 -17.96 20.22
N ALA A 49 17.29 -19.10 20.11
CA ALA A 49 18.72 -19.20 20.43
C ALA A 49 19.64 -18.58 19.35
N ARG A 50 19.14 -18.30 18.14
CA ARG A 50 19.96 -17.90 16.98
C ARG A 50 19.50 -16.64 16.28
N ALA A 51 18.35 -16.11 16.66
CA ALA A 51 17.75 -14.95 16.03
C ALA A 51 17.69 -13.75 16.98
N ASP A 52 17.67 -12.56 16.43
CA ASP A 52 17.50 -11.32 17.19
C ASP A 52 16.07 -11.18 17.73
N ALA A 53 15.08 -11.67 16.97
CA ALA A 53 13.69 -11.77 17.40
C ALA A 53 12.94 -12.87 16.63
N VAL A 54 12.01 -13.54 17.32
CA VAL A 54 11.12 -14.55 16.76
C VAL A 54 9.68 -14.09 16.95
N LEU A 55 8.94 -14.02 15.85
CA LEU A 55 7.58 -13.56 15.78
C LEU A 55 6.68 -14.75 15.40
N PRO A 56 6.07 -15.46 16.36
CA PRO A 56 5.13 -16.53 16.06
C PRO A 56 3.88 -15.94 15.42
N ILE A 57 3.42 -16.56 14.34
CA ILE A 57 2.20 -16.18 13.63
C ILE A 57 1.15 -17.25 13.93
N MET A 58 0.19 -16.86 14.75
CA MET A 58 -0.94 -17.68 15.16
C MET A 58 -2.23 -16.98 14.76
N SER A 59 -3.19 -17.69 14.22
CA SER A 59 -4.51 -17.15 13.93
C SER A 59 -5.61 -18.16 14.21
N ALA A 60 -6.77 -17.64 14.53
CA ALA A 60 -8.00 -18.41 14.69
C ALA A 60 -9.15 -17.71 13.97
N ASP A 61 -9.95 -18.48 13.24
CA ASP A 61 -11.16 -17.97 12.61
C ASP A 61 -12.19 -17.57 13.66
N ALA A 62 -12.83 -16.43 13.45
CA ALA A 62 -13.82 -15.88 14.36
C ALA A 62 -14.92 -15.14 13.61
N THR A 63 -16.02 -14.87 14.32
CA THR A 63 -17.03 -13.92 13.86
C THR A 63 -17.02 -12.73 14.83
N LEU A 64 -16.58 -11.57 14.35
CA LEU A 64 -16.48 -10.37 15.15
C LEU A 64 -17.51 -9.35 14.67
N ALA A 65 -18.32 -8.84 15.60
CA ALA A 65 -19.43 -7.93 15.29
C ALA A 65 -20.35 -8.43 14.15
N GLY A 66 -20.55 -9.75 14.04
CA GLY A 66 -21.36 -10.39 12.99
C GLY A 66 -20.66 -10.52 11.63
N LEU A 67 -19.38 -10.18 11.52
CA LEU A 67 -18.60 -10.27 10.30
C LEU A 67 -17.56 -11.39 10.38
N PRO A 68 -17.25 -12.08 9.25
CA PRO A 68 -16.13 -13.02 9.20
C PRO A 68 -14.83 -12.29 9.49
N ALA A 69 -14.03 -12.83 10.39
CA ALA A 69 -12.78 -12.24 10.82
C ALA A 69 -11.79 -13.31 11.30
N GLU A 70 -10.53 -12.91 11.42
CA GLU A 70 -9.47 -13.72 12.04
C GLU A 70 -8.91 -12.97 13.26
N ILE A 71 -8.69 -13.71 14.34
CA ILE A 71 -7.99 -13.19 15.52
C ILE A 71 -6.55 -13.68 15.46
N PHE A 72 -5.60 -12.77 15.50
CA PHE A 72 -4.16 -13.06 15.50
C PHE A 72 -3.59 -12.88 16.91
N GLY A 73 -2.74 -13.82 17.32
CA GLY A 73 -1.89 -13.67 18.48
C GLY A 73 -0.52 -13.12 18.06
N ALA A 74 -0.08 -12.02 18.64
CA ALA A 74 1.20 -11.40 18.34
C ALA A 74 2.10 -11.32 19.57
N ARG A 75 3.37 -11.71 19.39
CA ARG A 75 4.43 -11.48 20.37
C ARG A 75 4.92 -10.05 20.20
N ILE A 76 4.45 -9.17 21.09
CA ILE A 76 4.77 -7.76 21.02
C ILE A 76 6.22 -7.54 21.40
N GLY A 77 6.98 -6.90 20.53
CA GLY A 77 8.38 -6.58 20.72
C GLY A 77 8.75 -5.30 19.96
N TYR A 78 10.04 -4.97 19.94
CA TYR A 78 10.54 -3.77 19.25
C TYR A 78 10.13 -3.74 17.76
N THR A 79 10.04 -4.91 17.11
CA THR A 79 9.66 -5.03 15.69
C THR A 79 8.27 -4.46 15.43
N TYR A 80 7.29 -4.79 16.28
CA TYR A 80 5.95 -4.23 16.14
C TYR A 80 5.91 -2.75 16.53
N ARG A 81 6.56 -2.37 17.64
CA ARG A 81 6.58 -1.00 18.18
C ARG A 81 7.20 0.00 17.20
N GLU A 82 8.23 -0.39 16.47
CA GLU A 82 8.94 0.50 15.54
C GLU A 82 8.35 0.54 14.13
N ASN A 83 7.82 -0.59 13.63
CA ASN A 83 7.43 -0.73 12.22
C ASN A 83 5.92 -0.59 11.98
N TRP A 84 5.10 -0.69 13.02
CA TRP A 84 3.66 -0.68 12.84
C TRP A 84 3.10 0.73 12.76
N ARG A 85 2.24 0.97 11.76
CA ARG A 85 1.59 2.26 11.55
C ARG A 85 0.10 2.12 11.78
N PHE A 86 -0.42 2.94 12.69
CA PHE A 86 -1.84 3.04 12.96
C PHE A 86 -2.47 4.17 12.14
N LEU A 87 -3.74 4.02 11.83
CA LEU A 87 -4.59 5.08 11.30
C LEU A 87 -5.09 5.97 12.45
N ASP A 88 -5.54 5.31 13.54
CA ASP A 88 -5.88 5.93 14.82
C ASP A 88 -5.50 4.96 15.95
N ALA A 89 -4.98 5.47 17.07
CA ALA A 89 -4.60 4.64 18.22
C ALA A 89 -4.45 5.44 19.51
N VAL A 90 -4.62 4.74 20.63
CA VAL A 90 -4.23 5.28 21.94
C VAL A 90 -2.70 5.35 22.09
N PRO A 91 -2.15 6.28 22.89
CA PRO A 91 -0.70 6.45 23.01
C PRO A 91 0.08 5.20 23.45
N ALA A 92 -0.49 4.37 24.31
CA ALA A 92 0.13 3.15 24.86
C ALA A 92 -0.42 1.86 24.20
N VAL A 93 -0.80 1.91 22.92
CA VAL A 93 -1.49 0.82 22.21
C VAL A 93 -0.83 -0.53 22.41
N TRP A 94 0.49 -0.61 22.28
CA TRP A 94 1.21 -1.88 22.35
C TRP A 94 1.31 -2.43 23.78
N ASP A 95 1.39 -1.56 24.80
CA ASP A 95 1.40 -1.99 26.20
C ASP A 95 0.03 -2.56 26.60
N GLU A 96 -1.07 -1.91 26.18
CA GLU A 96 -2.42 -2.40 26.41
C GLU A 96 -2.68 -3.75 25.72
N VAL A 97 -2.16 -3.93 24.50
CA VAL A 97 -2.32 -5.18 23.75
C VAL A 97 -1.44 -6.30 24.34
N GLU A 98 -0.19 -6.01 24.72
CA GLU A 98 0.73 -6.98 25.30
C GLU A 98 0.22 -7.53 26.62
N GLU A 99 -0.34 -6.65 27.46
CA GLU A 99 -0.94 -7.01 28.75
C GLU A 99 -2.35 -7.64 28.64
N GLY A 100 -2.87 -7.80 27.43
CA GLY A 100 -4.16 -8.41 27.16
C GLY A 100 -5.36 -7.58 27.55
N ARG A 101 -5.19 -6.25 27.73
CA ARG A 101 -6.26 -5.31 28.11
C ARG A 101 -6.97 -4.69 26.93
N ALA A 102 -6.42 -4.78 25.72
CA ALA A 102 -6.99 -4.19 24.53
C ALA A 102 -6.71 -5.03 23.28
N VAL A 103 -7.39 -4.69 22.19
CA VAL A 103 -7.27 -5.29 20.87
C VAL A 103 -7.03 -4.21 19.83
N ILE A 104 -6.24 -4.51 18.80
CA ILE A 104 -6.16 -3.68 17.59
C ILE A 104 -6.89 -4.37 16.45
N VAL A 105 -7.50 -3.58 15.57
CA VAL A 105 -8.31 -4.08 14.46
C VAL A 105 -7.84 -3.51 13.13
N ASN A 106 -8.11 -4.23 12.03
CA ASN A 106 -7.85 -3.66 10.73
C ASN A 106 -8.96 -2.66 10.33
N GLU A 107 -8.64 -1.78 9.39
CA GLU A 107 -9.56 -0.74 8.88
C GLU A 107 -10.87 -1.34 8.35
N GLN A 108 -10.82 -2.53 7.76
CA GLN A 108 -12.00 -3.22 7.21
C GLN A 108 -12.99 -3.58 8.32
N LEU A 109 -12.51 -4.17 9.41
CA LEU A 109 -13.37 -4.51 10.55
C LEU A 109 -13.91 -3.24 11.23
N SER A 110 -13.03 -2.27 11.50
CA SER A 110 -13.39 -0.99 12.09
C SER A 110 -14.54 -0.31 11.32
N ARG A 111 -14.41 -0.20 9.99
CA ARG A 111 -15.42 0.47 9.15
C ARG A 111 -16.72 -0.31 9.01
N ARG A 112 -16.64 -1.62 8.72
CA ARG A 112 -17.84 -2.42 8.46
C ARG A 112 -18.67 -2.64 9.72
N ALA A 113 -18.02 -2.76 10.87
CA ALA A 113 -18.67 -2.89 12.17
C ALA A 113 -18.99 -1.54 12.83
N GLY A 114 -18.52 -0.42 12.27
CA GLY A 114 -18.69 0.92 12.85
C GLY A 114 -17.90 1.13 14.15
N LEU A 115 -16.82 0.36 14.37
CA LEU A 115 -16.02 0.41 15.58
C LEU A 115 -15.06 1.60 15.57
N ARG A 116 -14.91 2.23 16.73
CA ARG A 116 -13.96 3.32 16.96
C ARG A 116 -12.96 2.94 18.05
N VAL A 117 -11.83 3.62 18.06
CA VAL A 117 -10.85 3.50 19.15
C VAL A 117 -11.52 3.85 20.49
N GLY A 118 -11.37 2.98 21.48
CA GLY A 118 -12.01 3.04 22.79
C GLY A 118 -13.32 2.24 22.92
N GLU A 119 -13.96 1.83 21.83
CA GLU A 119 -15.18 1.01 21.88
C GLU A 119 -14.87 -0.46 22.18
N MET A 120 -15.83 -1.14 22.79
CA MET A 120 -15.70 -2.54 23.20
C MET A 120 -15.98 -3.47 22.01
N LEU A 121 -15.06 -4.41 21.75
CA LEU A 121 -15.23 -5.49 20.80
C LEU A 121 -15.30 -6.84 21.52
N ALA A 122 -16.38 -7.58 21.30
CA ALA A 122 -16.51 -8.96 21.78
C ALA A 122 -15.66 -9.89 20.90
N LEU A 123 -14.67 -10.56 21.48
CA LEU A 123 -13.78 -11.51 20.83
C LEU A 123 -14.24 -12.97 20.95
N GLY A 124 -15.18 -13.22 21.88
CA GLY A 124 -15.74 -14.54 22.14
C GLY A 124 -16.61 -14.53 23.39
N PRO A 125 -17.17 -15.70 23.77
CA PRO A 125 -17.98 -15.80 24.98
C PRO A 125 -17.22 -15.35 26.23
N GLY A 126 -17.68 -14.28 26.85
CA GLY A 126 -17.09 -13.75 28.08
C GLY A 126 -15.83 -12.92 27.91
N LEU A 127 -15.35 -12.71 26.67
CA LEU A 127 -14.17 -11.88 26.38
C LEU A 127 -14.55 -10.69 25.51
N SER A 128 -14.48 -9.51 26.08
CA SER A 128 -14.65 -8.23 25.37
C SER A 128 -13.54 -7.28 25.76
N LEU A 129 -12.91 -6.66 24.77
CA LEU A 129 -11.77 -5.74 24.96
C LEU A 129 -12.04 -4.42 24.26
N PRO A 130 -11.52 -3.31 24.79
CA PRO A 130 -11.54 -2.04 24.09
C PRO A 130 -10.60 -2.07 22.88
N VAL A 131 -11.01 -1.44 21.78
CA VAL A 131 -10.17 -1.25 20.60
C VAL A 131 -9.14 -0.17 20.91
N ALA A 132 -7.86 -0.54 20.98
CA ALA A 132 -6.76 0.39 21.24
C ALA A 132 -6.25 1.10 19.98
N GLY A 133 -6.52 0.58 18.81
CA GLY A 133 -6.12 1.20 17.55
C GLY A 133 -6.63 0.46 16.34
N ASP A 134 -6.65 1.15 15.21
CA ASP A 134 -6.92 0.56 13.92
C ASP A 134 -5.75 0.76 12.94
N PHE A 135 -5.54 -0.22 12.05
CA PHE A 135 -4.44 -0.22 11.10
C PHE A 135 -4.92 -0.54 9.68
N GLY A 136 -4.19 0.00 8.70
CA GLY A 136 -4.45 -0.27 7.30
C GLY A 136 -4.01 -1.69 6.90
N ASP A 137 -4.93 -2.47 6.33
CA ASP A 137 -4.68 -3.82 5.84
C ASP A 137 -5.12 -3.93 4.38
N TYR A 138 -4.23 -3.54 3.49
CA TYR A 138 -4.54 -3.35 2.08
C TYR A 138 -4.65 -4.68 1.33
N GLY A 139 -5.80 -4.90 0.70
CA GLY A 139 -6.06 -6.08 -0.13
C GLY A 139 -6.65 -7.28 0.64
N ASN A 140 -6.87 -7.19 1.94
CA ASN A 140 -7.56 -8.20 2.72
C ASN A 140 -9.05 -7.84 2.88
N PRO A 141 -9.99 -8.64 2.37
CA PRO A 141 -11.41 -8.37 2.52
C PRO A 141 -11.97 -8.78 3.89
N SER A 142 -11.23 -9.58 4.66
CA SER A 142 -11.67 -10.11 5.96
C SER A 142 -11.34 -9.17 7.11
N GLY A 143 -12.16 -9.19 8.15
CA GLY A 143 -11.86 -8.52 9.40
C GLY A 143 -10.63 -9.16 10.08
N GLN A 144 -9.78 -8.35 10.69
CA GLN A 144 -8.66 -8.83 11.51
C GLN A 144 -8.65 -8.13 12.85
N ALA A 145 -8.41 -8.92 13.90
CA ALA A 145 -8.16 -8.43 15.24
C ALA A 145 -6.81 -9.01 15.73
N ILE A 146 -5.99 -8.21 16.38
CA ILE A 146 -4.70 -8.65 16.93
C ILE A 146 -4.71 -8.45 18.43
N VAL A 147 -4.37 -9.49 19.17
CA VAL A 147 -4.22 -9.52 20.63
C VAL A 147 -2.82 -9.96 21.00
N GLY A 148 -2.43 -9.74 22.26
CA GLY A 148 -1.16 -10.26 22.78
C GLY A 148 -1.09 -11.78 22.76
N GLU A 149 0.09 -12.33 22.55
CA GLU A 149 0.34 -13.79 22.47
C GLU A 149 -0.20 -14.53 23.70
N ALA A 150 0.00 -13.99 24.91
CA ALA A 150 -0.43 -14.64 26.15
C ALA A 150 -1.95 -14.80 26.20
N LEU A 151 -2.70 -13.74 25.88
CA LEU A 151 -4.16 -13.79 25.82
C LEU A 151 -4.65 -14.71 24.70
N PHE A 152 -4.01 -14.69 23.54
CA PHE A 152 -4.35 -15.58 22.43
C PHE A 152 -4.23 -17.05 22.83
N ARG A 153 -3.10 -17.44 23.42
CA ARG A 153 -2.86 -18.83 23.86
C ARG A 153 -3.82 -19.27 24.95
N GLN A 154 -4.25 -18.35 25.84
CA GLN A 154 -5.26 -18.62 26.86
C GLN A 154 -6.65 -18.82 26.24
N THR A 155 -7.00 -18.04 25.22
CA THR A 155 -8.31 -18.08 24.57
C THR A 155 -8.43 -19.23 23.59
N PHE A 156 -7.34 -19.59 22.89
CA PHE A 156 -7.26 -20.64 21.88
C PHE A 156 -6.15 -21.66 22.19
N PRO A 157 -6.26 -22.46 23.26
CA PRO A 157 -5.18 -23.33 23.75
C PRO A 157 -4.74 -24.45 22.80
N GLY A 158 -5.50 -24.70 21.73
CA GLY A 158 -5.14 -25.73 20.73
C GLY A 158 -4.49 -25.17 19.46
N VAL A 159 -4.30 -23.86 19.36
CA VAL A 159 -3.74 -23.23 18.17
C VAL A 159 -2.24 -23.01 18.36
N GLU A 160 -1.47 -23.73 17.54
CA GLU A 160 -0.01 -23.57 17.47
C GLU A 160 0.38 -22.62 16.33
N PRO A 161 1.58 -21.98 16.42
CA PRO A 161 2.08 -21.15 15.32
C PRO A 161 2.18 -21.93 14.01
N SER A 162 1.56 -21.40 12.96
CA SER A 162 1.66 -21.95 11.61
C SER A 162 2.95 -21.50 10.92
N ARG A 163 3.44 -20.33 11.28
CA ARG A 163 4.65 -19.70 10.73
C ARG A 163 5.40 -18.92 11.81
N TYR A 164 6.68 -18.72 11.55
CA TYR A 164 7.52 -17.84 12.36
C TYR A 164 8.16 -16.79 11.48
N GLY A 165 7.95 -15.51 11.81
CA GLY A 165 8.77 -14.42 11.32
C GLY A 165 10.06 -14.35 12.14
N VAL A 166 11.21 -14.31 11.49
CA VAL A 166 12.50 -14.36 12.18
C VAL A 166 13.37 -13.19 11.77
N ARG A 167 13.78 -12.39 12.75
CA ARG A 167 14.75 -11.33 12.55
C ARG A 167 16.15 -11.81 12.84
N THR A 168 17.05 -11.63 11.89
CA THR A 168 18.43 -12.12 12.00
C THR A 168 19.36 -11.35 11.10
N GLY A 169 20.59 -11.12 11.59
CA GLY A 169 21.67 -10.54 10.79
C GLY A 169 22.29 -11.51 9.76
N ASP A 170 22.06 -12.83 9.89
CA ASP A 170 22.52 -13.86 8.94
C ASP A 170 21.38 -14.77 8.45
N PRO A 171 20.56 -14.30 7.51
CA PRO A 171 19.46 -15.10 6.97
C PRO A 171 19.92 -16.38 6.26
N GLN A 172 21.08 -16.36 5.62
CA GLN A 172 21.58 -17.50 4.85
C GLN A 172 22.13 -18.60 5.76
N GLY A 173 22.83 -18.22 6.84
CA GLY A 173 23.30 -19.16 7.85
C GLY A 173 22.15 -19.82 8.59
N LEU A 174 21.14 -19.03 8.99
CA LEU A 174 19.96 -19.56 9.66
C LEU A 174 19.14 -20.50 8.75
N ARG A 175 19.00 -20.18 7.47
CA ARG A 175 18.31 -21.04 6.48
C ARG A 175 18.98 -22.41 6.40
N ARG A 176 20.32 -22.47 6.28
CA ARG A 176 21.09 -23.74 6.25
C ARG A 176 20.89 -24.52 7.54
N ALA A 177 21.04 -23.87 8.68
CA ALA A 177 20.88 -24.50 9.99
C ALA A 177 19.46 -25.09 10.20
N LEU A 178 18.40 -24.44 9.70
CA LEU A 178 17.03 -24.94 9.75
C LEU A 178 16.84 -26.19 8.86
N THR A 179 17.41 -26.18 7.67
CA THR A 179 17.35 -27.35 6.77
C THR A 179 18.07 -28.54 7.36
N GLU A 180 19.24 -28.33 7.99
CA GLU A 180 20.05 -29.38 8.60
C GLU A 180 19.43 -29.94 9.90
N ALA A 181 18.86 -29.09 10.75
CA ALA A 181 18.37 -29.49 12.07
C ALA A 181 16.94 -30.00 12.09
N PHE A 182 16.06 -29.48 11.23
CA PHE A 182 14.61 -29.75 11.24
C PHE A 182 14.10 -30.29 9.89
N ASP A 183 14.97 -30.52 8.92
CA ASP A 183 14.61 -30.96 7.57
C ASP A 183 13.55 -30.05 6.89
N VAL A 184 13.58 -28.74 7.23
CA VAL A 184 12.69 -27.75 6.65
C VAL A 184 13.12 -27.50 5.22
N PRO A 185 12.28 -27.80 4.22
CA PRO A 185 12.62 -27.55 2.82
C PRO A 185 12.87 -26.07 2.57
N VAL A 186 13.87 -25.75 1.77
CA VAL A 186 14.23 -24.36 1.41
C VAL A 186 13.03 -23.58 0.85
N ALA A 187 12.13 -24.27 0.15
CA ALA A 187 10.89 -23.67 -0.39
C ALA A 187 9.90 -23.20 0.68
N ARG A 188 10.01 -23.70 1.93
CA ARG A 188 9.21 -23.29 3.08
C ARG A 188 9.86 -22.20 3.93
N ILE A 189 11.05 -21.77 3.54
CA ILE A 189 11.77 -20.66 4.18
C ILE A 189 11.79 -19.50 3.20
N ILE A 190 10.91 -18.56 3.41
CA ILE A 190 10.69 -17.42 2.51
C ILE A 190 11.56 -16.25 2.97
N ASP A 191 12.38 -15.74 2.06
CA ASP A 191 13.16 -14.54 2.25
C ASP A 191 12.30 -13.30 2.02
N GLN A 192 12.32 -12.36 2.95
CA GLN A 192 11.56 -11.12 2.86
C GLN A 192 11.90 -10.32 1.61
N ALA A 193 13.20 -10.17 1.33
CA ALA A 193 13.65 -9.38 0.19
C ALA A 193 13.18 -10.00 -1.13
N ALA A 194 13.25 -11.34 -1.25
CA ALA A 194 12.76 -12.07 -2.41
C ALA A 194 11.23 -11.93 -2.56
N LEU A 195 10.48 -12.06 -1.47
CA LEU A 195 9.03 -11.90 -1.49
C LEU A 195 8.61 -10.48 -1.85
N LYS A 196 9.28 -9.47 -1.27
CA LYS A 196 9.04 -8.07 -1.58
C LYS A 196 9.36 -7.75 -3.05
N ALA A 197 10.51 -8.21 -3.55
CA ALA A 197 10.90 -8.04 -4.96
C ALA A 197 9.90 -8.71 -5.91
N PHE A 198 9.45 -9.94 -5.59
CA PHE A 198 8.42 -10.64 -6.36
C PHE A 198 7.10 -9.87 -6.37
N SER A 199 6.61 -9.45 -5.20
CA SER A 199 5.36 -8.70 -5.07
C SER A 199 5.40 -7.38 -5.84
N LEU A 200 6.52 -6.65 -5.77
CA LEU A 200 6.72 -5.42 -6.55
C LEU A 200 6.78 -5.70 -8.05
N SER A 201 7.44 -6.78 -8.48
CA SER A 201 7.51 -7.14 -9.90
C SER A 201 6.13 -7.47 -10.48
N VAL A 202 5.29 -8.18 -9.73
CA VAL A 202 3.90 -8.46 -10.12
C VAL A 202 3.09 -7.17 -10.20
N PHE A 203 3.24 -6.30 -9.23
CA PHE A 203 2.61 -4.98 -9.23
C PHE A 203 3.03 -4.16 -10.45
N GLU A 204 4.33 -4.01 -10.71
CA GLU A 204 4.86 -3.25 -11.83
C GLU A 204 4.44 -3.83 -13.18
N ARG A 205 4.41 -5.15 -13.32
CA ARG A 205 3.94 -5.83 -14.51
C ARG A 205 2.46 -5.54 -14.81
N THR A 206 1.63 -5.52 -13.77
CA THR A 206 0.20 -5.19 -13.91
C THR A 206 -0.01 -3.77 -14.42
N PHE A 207 0.80 -2.81 -13.94
CA PHE A 207 0.68 -1.41 -14.33
C PHE A 207 1.50 -1.02 -15.56
N SER A 208 2.39 -1.89 -16.06
CA SER A 208 3.18 -1.63 -17.27
C SER A 208 2.31 -1.43 -18.52
N VAL A 209 1.24 -2.21 -18.65
CA VAL A 209 0.26 -2.06 -19.74
C VAL A 209 -0.42 -0.70 -19.68
N THR A 210 -0.81 -0.26 -18.49
CA THR A 210 -1.40 1.08 -18.27
C THR A 210 -0.41 2.18 -18.65
N GLY A 211 0.87 2.01 -18.32
CA GLY A 211 1.95 2.91 -18.71
C GLY A 211 2.10 3.00 -20.23
N ALA A 212 2.10 1.87 -20.92
CA ALA A 212 2.17 1.82 -22.37
C ALA A 212 0.97 2.50 -23.05
N LEU A 213 -0.24 2.27 -22.54
CA LEU A 213 -1.45 2.95 -23.01
C LEU A 213 -1.38 4.47 -22.78
N ASN A 214 -0.80 4.92 -21.66
CA ASN A 214 -0.60 6.34 -21.39
C ASN A 214 0.36 6.97 -22.40
N VAL A 215 1.47 6.31 -22.71
CA VAL A 215 2.43 6.78 -23.74
C VAL A 215 1.75 6.85 -25.10
N LEU A 216 1.00 5.83 -25.48
CA LEU A 216 0.27 5.79 -26.75
C LEU A 216 -0.76 6.92 -26.86
N THR A 217 -1.58 7.13 -25.82
CA THR A 217 -2.58 8.21 -25.81
C THR A 217 -1.95 9.60 -25.85
N LEU A 218 -0.81 9.80 -25.18
CA LEU A 218 -0.04 11.05 -25.26
C LEU A 218 0.54 11.27 -26.66
N ALA A 219 1.06 10.22 -27.31
CA ALA A 219 1.58 10.30 -28.66
C ALA A 219 0.48 10.67 -29.67
N VAL A 220 -0.68 10.02 -29.59
CA VAL A 220 -1.85 10.34 -30.43
C VAL A 220 -2.33 11.76 -30.20
N ALA A 221 -2.43 12.20 -28.93
CA ALA A 221 -2.83 13.56 -28.57
C ALA A 221 -1.83 14.60 -29.12
N ALA A 222 -0.51 14.33 -28.98
CA ALA A 222 0.54 15.21 -29.50
C ALA A 222 0.44 15.33 -31.04
N PHE A 223 0.22 14.21 -31.73
CA PHE A 223 0.04 14.20 -33.18
C PHE A 223 -1.22 14.96 -33.61
N ALA A 224 -2.34 14.77 -32.93
CA ALA A 224 -3.58 15.51 -33.19
C ALA A 224 -3.41 17.03 -33.00
N ILE A 225 -2.70 17.44 -31.93
CA ILE A 225 -2.39 18.85 -31.68
C ILE A 225 -1.47 19.39 -32.79
N LEU A 226 -0.44 18.66 -33.20
CA LEU A 226 0.45 19.05 -34.27
C LEU A 226 -0.31 19.27 -35.57
N MET A 227 -1.19 18.33 -35.97
CA MET A 227 -2.00 18.46 -37.18
C MET A 227 -2.96 19.64 -37.10
N SER A 228 -3.59 19.85 -35.94
CA SER A 228 -4.48 21.02 -35.71
C SER A 228 -3.71 22.34 -35.85
N LEU A 229 -2.51 22.43 -35.27
CA LEU A 229 -1.65 23.63 -35.37
C LEU A 229 -1.20 23.89 -36.82
N LEU A 230 -0.82 22.85 -37.56
CA LEU A 230 -0.44 22.97 -38.96
C LEU A 230 -1.59 23.47 -39.83
N THR A 231 -2.79 22.93 -39.65
CA THR A 231 -4.00 23.36 -40.36
C THR A 231 -4.32 24.81 -39.99
N LEU A 232 -4.28 25.16 -38.72
CA LEU A 232 -4.57 26.54 -38.29
C LEU A 232 -3.53 27.53 -38.81
N ALA A 233 -2.24 27.15 -38.86
CA ALA A 233 -1.17 27.96 -39.41
C ALA A 233 -1.41 28.23 -40.93
N ALA A 234 -1.77 27.19 -41.67
CA ALA A 234 -2.08 27.32 -43.13
C ALA A 234 -3.22 28.27 -43.40
N MET A 235 -4.27 28.25 -42.53
CA MET A 235 -5.43 29.16 -42.69
C MET A 235 -5.11 30.61 -42.27
N ARG A 236 -4.16 30.84 -41.40
CA ARG A 236 -3.81 32.17 -40.85
C ARG A 236 -2.78 32.94 -41.67
N LEU A 237 -1.90 32.22 -42.39
CA LEU A 237 -0.86 32.83 -43.22
C LEU A 237 -1.46 33.90 -44.18
N PRO A 238 -2.56 33.66 -44.91
CA PRO A 238 -3.17 34.68 -45.75
C PRO A 238 -3.74 35.88 -44.97
N GLN A 239 -4.26 35.67 -43.75
CA GLN A 239 -4.81 36.72 -42.93
C GLN A 239 -3.73 37.68 -42.35
N MET A 240 -2.49 37.26 -42.29
CA MET A 240 -1.35 38.07 -41.84
C MET A 240 -0.71 38.93 -42.92
N ALA A 241 -1.06 38.70 -44.17
CA ALA A 241 -0.51 39.45 -45.32
C ALA A 241 -0.69 41.00 -45.19
N PRO A 242 -1.85 41.54 -44.73
CA PRO A 242 -2.00 42.97 -44.54
C PRO A 242 -1.08 43.57 -43.46
N VAL A 243 -0.85 42.80 -42.36
CA VAL A 243 -0.01 43.23 -41.23
C VAL A 243 1.48 43.23 -41.64
N TRP A 244 1.86 42.27 -42.50
CA TRP A 244 3.17 42.22 -43.10
C TRP A 244 3.39 43.38 -44.08
N ALA A 245 2.38 43.74 -44.89
CA ALA A 245 2.44 44.91 -45.77
C ALA A 245 2.61 46.23 -45.06
N MET A 246 2.21 46.32 -43.76
CA MET A 246 2.46 47.50 -42.91
C MET A 246 3.88 47.54 -42.28
N GLY A 247 4.84 46.68 -42.71
CA GLY A 247 6.24 46.71 -42.34
C GLY A 247 6.61 45.90 -41.13
N THR A 248 5.74 45.07 -40.57
CA THR A 248 6.10 44.13 -39.50
C THR A 248 6.98 42.99 -39.99
N THR A 249 8.04 42.68 -39.26
CA THR A 249 8.95 41.60 -39.64
C THR A 249 8.34 40.23 -39.37
N GLN A 250 8.62 39.26 -40.24
CA GLN A 250 8.15 37.87 -40.08
C GLN A 250 8.52 37.28 -38.70
N ARG A 251 9.68 37.63 -38.17
CA ARG A 251 10.15 37.18 -36.83
C ARG A 251 9.24 37.69 -35.70
N ARG A 252 8.74 38.92 -35.75
CA ARG A 252 7.79 39.46 -34.75
C ARG A 252 6.44 38.78 -34.86
N LEU A 253 5.92 38.53 -36.05
CA LEU A 253 4.68 37.81 -36.25
C LEU A 253 4.76 36.36 -35.76
N ALA A 254 5.84 35.65 -36.09
CA ALA A 254 6.08 34.29 -35.58
C ALA A 254 6.20 34.26 -34.03
N GLY A 255 6.89 35.26 -33.43
CA GLY A 255 6.98 35.38 -31.98
C GLY A 255 5.63 35.58 -31.29
N LEU A 256 4.73 36.39 -31.84
CA LEU A 256 3.37 36.60 -31.33
C LEU A 256 2.53 35.32 -31.43
N GLU A 257 2.61 34.57 -32.53
CA GLU A 257 1.90 33.29 -32.67
C GLU A 257 2.42 32.21 -31.72
N ILE A 258 3.74 32.15 -31.50
CA ILE A 258 4.33 31.25 -30.49
C ILE A 258 3.84 31.63 -29.11
N LEU A 259 3.91 32.93 -28.74
CA LEU A 259 3.46 33.40 -27.43
C LEU A 259 1.98 33.07 -27.19
N ARG A 260 1.12 33.29 -28.19
CA ARG A 260 -0.29 32.93 -28.12
C ARG A 260 -0.51 31.43 -27.93
N THR A 261 0.20 30.61 -28.66
CA THR A 261 0.11 29.15 -28.57
C THR A 261 0.56 28.66 -27.20
N VAL A 262 1.66 29.21 -26.67
CA VAL A 262 2.17 28.90 -25.33
C VAL A 262 1.17 29.31 -24.24
N LEU A 263 0.58 30.49 -24.36
CA LEU A 263 -0.47 30.95 -23.41
C LEU A 263 -1.68 30.03 -23.41
N LEU A 264 -2.17 29.66 -24.60
CA LEU A 264 -3.31 28.73 -24.73
C LEU A 264 -2.96 27.35 -24.16
N ALA A 265 -1.75 26.86 -24.42
CA ALA A 265 -1.26 25.58 -23.88
C ALA A 265 -1.17 25.66 -22.34
N ALA A 266 -0.66 26.76 -21.78
CA ALA A 266 -0.55 26.96 -20.33
C ALA A 266 -1.94 26.99 -19.66
N ILE A 267 -2.90 27.72 -20.23
CA ILE A 267 -4.28 27.78 -19.74
C ILE A 267 -4.91 26.38 -19.80
N THR A 268 -4.74 25.68 -20.91
CA THR A 268 -5.28 24.33 -21.09
C THR A 268 -4.65 23.35 -20.08
N ALA A 269 -3.33 23.42 -19.84
CA ALA A 269 -2.65 22.64 -18.84
C ALA A 269 -3.17 22.94 -17.43
N LEU A 270 -3.35 24.20 -17.08
CA LEU A 270 -3.87 24.65 -15.80
C LEU A 270 -5.29 24.10 -15.52
N LEU A 271 -6.15 24.11 -16.55
CA LEU A 271 -7.51 23.55 -16.45
C LEU A 271 -7.52 22.01 -16.46
N ALA A 272 -6.58 21.38 -17.14
CA ALA A 272 -6.46 19.92 -17.20
C ALA A 272 -6.03 19.29 -15.87
N LEU A 273 -5.27 20.01 -15.03
CA LEU A 273 -4.81 19.51 -13.73
C LEU A 273 -5.99 19.20 -12.79
N PRO A 274 -6.89 20.14 -12.44
CA PRO A 274 -8.01 19.83 -11.56
C PRO A 274 -8.96 18.80 -12.16
N LEU A 275 -9.17 18.83 -13.48
CA LEU A 275 -10.01 17.87 -14.20
C LEU A 275 -9.43 16.44 -14.15
N GLY A 276 -8.12 16.28 -14.07
CA GLY A 276 -7.47 14.98 -13.92
C GLY A 276 -7.40 14.52 -12.46
N LEU A 277 -7.16 15.44 -11.53
CA LEU A 277 -7.04 15.13 -10.11
C LEU A 277 -8.38 14.83 -9.44
N ALA A 278 -9.47 15.49 -9.86
CA ALA A 278 -10.78 15.27 -9.27
C ALA A 278 -11.30 13.82 -9.42
N PRO A 279 -11.28 13.18 -10.61
CA PRO A 279 -11.64 11.77 -10.76
C PRO A 279 -10.69 10.84 -9.99
N ALA A 280 -9.39 11.12 -9.95
CA ALA A 280 -8.44 10.34 -9.18
C ALA A 280 -8.75 10.40 -7.69
N TRP A 281 -9.10 11.58 -7.17
CA TRP A 281 -9.52 11.74 -5.79
C TRP A 281 -10.80 10.97 -5.48
N VAL A 282 -11.82 11.06 -6.35
CA VAL A 282 -13.09 10.32 -6.18
C VAL A 282 -12.83 8.82 -6.16
N LEU A 283 -11.99 8.31 -7.07
CA LEU A 283 -11.64 6.89 -7.11
C LEU A 283 -10.90 6.43 -5.84
N LEU A 284 -9.94 7.21 -5.36
CA LEU A 284 -9.13 6.82 -4.20
C LEU A 284 -9.83 7.08 -2.87
N ALA A 285 -10.56 8.19 -2.74
CA ALA A 285 -11.14 8.60 -1.47
C ALA A 285 -12.56 8.08 -1.23
N ILE A 286 -13.32 7.80 -2.29
CA ILE A 286 -14.70 7.35 -2.21
C ILE A 286 -14.83 5.91 -2.69
N VAL A 287 -14.60 5.67 -3.98
CA VAL A 287 -14.87 4.35 -4.59
C VAL A 287 -14.00 3.26 -3.96
N ASN A 288 -12.70 3.51 -3.77
CA ASN A 288 -11.80 2.53 -3.16
C ASN A 288 -12.20 2.21 -1.71
N VAL A 289 -12.61 3.22 -0.96
CA VAL A 289 -13.04 3.04 0.44
C VAL A 289 -14.35 2.25 0.53
N GLU A 290 -15.33 2.54 -0.33
CA GLU A 290 -16.61 1.82 -0.34
C GLU A 290 -16.47 0.39 -0.88
N ALA A 291 -15.64 0.18 -1.92
CA ALA A 291 -15.48 -1.12 -2.54
C ALA A 291 -14.59 -2.07 -1.73
N PHE A 292 -13.50 -1.57 -1.14
CA PHE A 292 -12.48 -2.39 -0.51
C PHE A 292 -12.33 -2.17 1.00
N GLY A 293 -12.95 -1.11 1.57
CA GLY A 293 -12.93 -0.84 3.02
C GLY A 293 -11.62 -0.23 3.54
N TRP A 294 -10.74 0.29 2.68
CA TRP A 294 -9.47 0.91 3.10
C TRP A 294 -9.15 2.19 2.31
N ARG A 295 -8.37 3.09 2.93
CA ARG A 295 -7.97 4.37 2.32
C ARG A 295 -6.60 4.30 1.70
N CYS A 296 -6.49 4.68 0.43
CA CYS A 296 -5.20 5.03 -0.18
C CYS A 296 -4.70 6.37 0.35
N ARG A 297 -3.41 6.45 0.66
CA ARG A 297 -2.76 7.73 0.91
C ARG A 297 -2.68 8.51 -0.40
N TYR A 298 -3.45 9.58 -0.49
CA TYR A 298 -3.46 10.45 -1.66
C TYR A 298 -2.16 11.27 -1.69
N THR A 299 -1.27 10.96 -2.62
CA THR A 299 -0.08 11.77 -2.91
C THR A 299 -0.28 12.46 -4.24
N CYS A 300 -0.52 13.76 -4.19
CA CYS A 300 -0.51 14.59 -5.39
C CYS A 300 0.92 14.61 -5.94
N PHE A 301 1.12 14.11 -7.15
CA PHE A 301 2.42 14.11 -7.82
C PHE A 301 2.70 15.52 -8.37
N LEU A 302 3.13 16.43 -7.48
CA LEU A 302 3.92 17.59 -7.87
C LEU A 302 5.39 17.16 -7.77
N PRO A 303 6.18 17.23 -8.84
CA PRO A 303 7.60 16.93 -8.76
C PRO A 303 8.25 17.92 -7.80
N ASN A 304 8.93 17.40 -6.80
CA ASN A 304 9.64 18.11 -5.73
C ASN A 304 8.81 18.68 -4.56
N THR A 305 8.49 17.82 -3.61
CA THR A 305 8.58 18.15 -2.19
C THR A 305 9.23 16.97 -1.48
N PRO A 306 10.43 17.15 -0.86
CA PRO A 306 10.98 16.12 0.03
C PRO A 306 10.08 15.99 1.25
N ALA A 307 9.80 14.73 1.63
CA ALA A 307 9.06 14.38 2.84
C ALA A 307 9.94 14.55 4.07
#